data_8350fae64e61a7fc107ce7680c0552c3
#
_entry.id   8350fae64e61a7fc107ce7680c0552c3
#
_cell.length_a   1.000
_cell.length_b   1.000
_cell.length_c   1.000
_cell.angle_alpha   90.00
_cell.angle_beta   90.00
_cell.angle_gamma   90.00
#
_symmetry.space_group_name_H-M   'P 1'
#
loop_
_entity.id
_entity.type
_entity.pdbx_description
1 polymer ?
#
loop_
_entity_poly.entity_id
_entity_poly.type
_entity_poly.pdbx_seq_one_letter_code
_entity_poly.pdbx_strand_id
1 'polypeptide(L)'
;MKTQLTLQNETPHSIKTFAYSHVLDPSHIGCIFCRKTEEGNDLLFDYSHRDNHGLLTDLATKLLLLCECVPDGMVVFFPSFAFLQSFLRFLHVKQFYSSMNNLKQIFVENQEKDVFAAYTKHVKQEKKGGLLFAVVGGKLSEGINFSDELGRSIVMVGLPFPNKADVVLQEKMKYLEQQQIGLGKEFYQNLCIKAVNQAIGRAFRHKEDWAVVVFMDIRYSRQEIRSGLTQWIEKQGCFCDSNIVLKQSLSSFFSRFWIVCFNKTRYEKSISFFHAGQTASNSFVSSRRFSNLG
;
A
#
# COMPACT_ATOMS: atom_id res chain seq x y z
N MET A 1 -2.07 -16.38 -16.33
CA MET A 1 -3.45 -16.80 -16.03
C MET A 1 -4.06 -17.71 -17.10
N LYS A 2 -3.90 -17.43 -18.40
CA LYS A 2 -4.38 -18.33 -19.47
C LYS A 2 -3.80 -19.75 -19.40
N THR A 3 -2.51 -19.87 -19.09
CA THR A 3 -1.78 -21.14 -19.03
C THR A 3 -2.20 -22.06 -17.87
N GLN A 4 -2.81 -21.54 -16.82
CA GLN A 4 -3.31 -22.34 -15.67
C GLN A 4 -4.70 -22.98 -15.91
N LEU A 5 -5.40 -22.53 -16.97
CA LEU A 5 -6.77 -22.97 -17.28
C LEU A 5 -6.83 -23.99 -18.42
N THR A 6 -5.72 -24.29 -19.09
CA THR A 6 -5.65 -25.30 -20.13
C THR A 6 -5.65 -26.69 -19.52
N LEU A 7 -6.78 -27.36 -19.52
CA LEU A 7 -6.87 -28.80 -19.36
C LEU A 7 -6.23 -29.46 -20.61
N GLN A 8 -5.45 -30.52 -20.40
CA GLN A 8 -4.55 -31.12 -21.37
C GLN A 8 -5.20 -31.61 -22.71
N ASN A 9 -6.51 -31.43 -22.91
CA ASN A 9 -7.25 -31.91 -24.06
C ASN A 9 -8.14 -30.89 -24.76
N GLU A 10 -8.04 -29.59 -24.43
CA GLU A 10 -8.86 -28.56 -25.09
C GLU A 10 -8.01 -27.69 -26.03
N THR A 11 -8.54 -27.42 -27.22
CA THR A 11 -7.90 -26.56 -28.21
C THR A 11 -7.87 -25.11 -27.67
N PRO A 12 -6.79 -24.32 -27.91
CA PRO A 12 -6.65 -22.93 -27.43
C PRO A 12 -7.82 -22.00 -27.80
N HIS A 13 -8.66 -22.40 -28.76
CA HIS A 13 -9.79 -21.61 -29.25
C HIS A 13 -11.06 -21.72 -28.39
N SER A 14 -11.12 -22.63 -27.40
CA SER A 14 -12.29 -22.79 -26.52
C SER A 14 -12.27 -21.87 -25.28
N ILE A 15 -11.13 -21.26 -24.94
CA ILE A 15 -10.99 -20.42 -23.76
C ILE A 15 -11.33 -18.97 -24.08
N LYS A 16 -12.48 -18.51 -23.60
CA LYS A 16 -12.88 -17.09 -23.66
C LYS A 16 -12.59 -16.44 -22.30
N THR A 17 -11.82 -15.35 -22.30
CA THR A 17 -11.57 -14.54 -21.10
C THR A 17 -12.34 -13.25 -21.21
N PHE A 18 -13.09 -12.93 -20.13
CA PHE A 18 -13.84 -11.69 -20.02
C PHE A 18 -13.26 -10.85 -18.87
N ALA A 19 -13.10 -9.56 -19.11
CA ALA A 19 -12.73 -8.60 -18.08
C ALA A 19 -13.74 -7.48 -18.12
N TYR A 20 -14.46 -7.30 -17.02
CA TYR A 20 -15.40 -6.19 -16.84
C TYR A 20 -14.70 -5.06 -16.07
N SER A 21 -15.21 -3.83 -16.27
CA SER A 21 -14.80 -2.69 -15.44
C SER A 21 -15.14 -2.95 -13.98
N HIS A 22 -14.37 -2.35 -13.07
CA HIS A 22 -14.65 -2.45 -11.64
C HIS A 22 -16.02 -1.81 -11.32
N VAL A 23 -16.69 -2.34 -10.28
CA VAL A 23 -18.01 -1.84 -9.82
C VAL A 23 -17.91 -0.38 -9.33
N LEU A 24 -16.73 0.02 -8.84
CA LEU A 24 -16.46 1.37 -8.34
C LEU A 24 -16.26 2.36 -9.49
N ASP A 25 -16.70 3.58 -9.25
CA ASP A 25 -16.30 4.73 -10.07
C ASP A 25 -14.77 4.92 -9.98
N PRO A 26 -14.10 5.14 -11.10
CA PRO A 26 -12.66 5.44 -11.11
C PRO A 26 -12.23 6.55 -10.16
N SER A 27 -13.06 7.54 -9.91
CA SER A 27 -12.77 8.64 -8.97
C SER A 27 -12.70 8.20 -7.50
N HIS A 28 -13.28 7.05 -7.16
CA HIS A 28 -13.28 6.47 -5.82
C HIS A 28 -12.03 5.67 -5.49
N ILE A 29 -11.17 5.44 -6.48
CA ILE A 29 -9.95 4.65 -6.33
C ILE A 29 -8.74 5.53 -6.54
N GLY A 30 -7.88 5.65 -5.51
CA GLY A 30 -6.55 6.22 -5.64
C GLY A 30 -5.51 5.09 -5.79
N CYS A 31 -4.50 5.33 -6.63
CA CYS A 31 -3.39 4.38 -6.79
C CYS A 31 -2.07 5.14 -6.89
N ILE A 32 -1.13 4.88 -5.98
CA ILE A 32 0.14 5.59 -5.88
C ILE A 32 1.29 4.58 -5.84
N PHE A 33 2.27 4.74 -6.73
CA PHE A 33 3.50 3.94 -6.77
C PHE A 33 4.66 4.76 -6.23
N CYS A 34 5.08 4.51 -4.99
CA CYS A 34 6.27 5.10 -4.40
C CYS A 34 7.50 4.33 -4.86
N ARG A 35 8.37 4.99 -5.63
CA ARG A 35 9.52 4.37 -6.31
C ARG A 35 10.85 4.73 -5.68
N LYS A 36 10.95 5.90 -5.07
CA LYS A 36 12.21 6.50 -4.63
C LYS A 36 12.18 6.86 -3.14
N THR A 37 13.36 6.84 -2.55
CA THR A 37 13.64 7.48 -1.26
C THR A 37 13.68 9.00 -1.43
N GLU A 38 13.72 9.75 -0.33
CA GLU A 38 13.91 11.22 -0.41
C GLU A 38 15.26 11.61 -0.99
N GLU A 39 16.27 10.74 -0.88
CA GLU A 39 17.60 10.93 -1.47
C GLU A 39 17.64 10.57 -2.97
N GLY A 40 16.54 10.09 -3.54
CA GLY A 40 16.44 9.70 -4.95
C GLY A 40 16.89 8.27 -5.26
N ASN A 41 17.28 7.47 -4.25
CA ASN A 41 17.59 6.06 -4.42
C ASN A 41 16.34 5.22 -4.67
N ASP A 42 16.50 4.00 -5.20
CA ASP A 42 15.39 3.09 -5.41
C ASP A 42 14.78 2.60 -4.09
N LEU A 43 13.48 2.74 -3.94
CA LEU A 43 12.74 2.16 -2.82
C LEU A 43 12.52 0.67 -3.11
N LEU A 44 13.44 -0.19 -2.62
CA LEU A 44 13.50 -1.61 -2.94
C LEU A 44 13.54 -2.48 -1.68
N PHE A 45 12.49 -3.25 -1.42
CA PHE A 45 12.35 -4.14 -0.27
C PHE A 45 12.44 -5.62 -0.67
N ASP A 46 13.53 -6.01 -1.32
CA ASP A 46 13.82 -7.43 -1.50
C ASP A 46 14.51 -8.05 -0.26
N TYR A 47 14.84 -9.33 -0.34
CA TYR A 47 15.47 -10.04 0.76
C TYR A 47 16.80 -9.43 1.20
N SER A 48 17.59 -8.87 0.29
CA SER A 48 18.90 -8.31 0.54
C SER A 48 18.84 -6.90 1.14
N HIS A 49 17.80 -6.13 0.83
CA HIS A 49 17.69 -4.71 1.20
C HIS A 49 16.72 -4.44 2.35
N ARG A 50 15.90 -5.42 2.76
CA ARG A 50 14.83 -5.24 3.75
C ARG A 50 15.29 -4.76 5.14
N ASP A 51 16.56 -5.00 5.50
CA ASP A 51 17.15 -4.56 6.77
C ASP A 51 18.03 -3.29 6.61
N ASN A 52 18.01 -2.65 5.44
CA ASN A 52 18.73 -1.40 5.22
C ASN A 52 18.08 -0.25 5.99
N HIS A 53 18.83 0.35 6.91
CA HIS A 53 18.35 1.40 7.82
C HIS A 53 17.84 2.65 7.08
N GLY A 54 18.47 3.04 5.97
CA GLY A 54 18.02 4.16 5.14
C GLY A 54 16.64 3.89 4.53
N LEU A 55 16.47 2.72 3.90
CA LEU A 55 15.16 2.31 3.34
C LEU A 55 14.07 2.18 4.41
N LEU A 56 14.40 1.65 5.60
CA LEU A 56 13.46 1.56 6.71
C LEU A 56 13.07 2.94 7.25
N THR A 57 14.00 3.91 7.25
CA THR A 57 13.70 5.31 7.62
C THR A 57 12.76 5.95 6.61
N ASP A 58 13.00 5.79 5.32
CA ASP A 58 12.11 6.28 4.27
C ASP A 58 10.72 5.65 4.33
N LEU A 59 10.64 4.33 4.55
CA LEU A 59 9.37 3.63 4.75
C LEU A 59 8.63 4.20 5.96
N ALA A 60 9.31 4.36 7.11
CA ALA A 60 8.71 4.90 8.32
C ALA A 60 8.22 6.34 8.12
N THR A 61 9.00 7.19 7.45
CA THR A 61 8.64 8.57 7.15
C THR A 61 7.41 8.65 6.23
N LYS A 62 7.36 7.82 5.18
CA LYS A 62 6.20 7.74 4.28
C LYS A 62 4.95 7.21 5.00
N LEU A 63 5.10 6.21 5.87
CA LEU A 63 3.98 5.69 6.67
C LEU A 63 3.48 6.73 7.69
N LEU A 64 4.36 7.51 8.30
CA LEU A 64 3.99 8.59 9.20
C LEU A 64 3.18 9.67 8.46
N LEU A 65 3.62 10.05 7.26
CA LEU A 65 2.90 10.98 6.40
C LEU A 65 1.51 10.43 5.98
N LEU A 66 1.42 9.14 5.69
CA LEU A 66 0.13 8.48 5.43
C LEU A 66 -0.77 8.52 6.67
N CYS A 67 -0.24 8.30 7.88
CA CYS A 67 -1.00 8.41 9.13
C CYS A 67 -1.60 9.81 9.34
N GLU A 68 -0.90 10.87 8.89
CA GLU A 68 -1.39 12.24 8.94
C GLU A 68 -2.50 12.53 7.94
N CYS A 69 -2.36 12.00 6.71
CA CYS A 69 -3.23 12.34 5.57
C CYS A 69 -4.45 11.44 5.41
N VAL A 70 -4.34 10.17 5.77
CA VAL A 70 -5.41 9.17 5.57
C VAL A 70 -6.42 9.25 6.70
N PRO A 71 -7.72 9.39 6.43
CA PRO A 71 -8.74 9.31 7.48
C PRO A 71 -8.93 7.87 7.99
N ASP A 72 -9.58 7.71 9.12
CA ASP A 72 -10.05 6.45 9.69
C ASP A 72 -8.98 5.31 9.71
N GLY A 73 -9.29 4.16 9.14
CA GLY A 73 -8.42 2.99 9.15
C GLY A 73 -7.44 2.93 7.98
N MET A 74 -6.23 2.47 8.26
CA MET A 74 -5.18 2.19 7.28
C MET A 74 -4.60 0.80 7.53
N VAL A 75 -4.41 0.02 6.48
CA VAL A 75 -3.83 -1.34 6.54
C VAL A 75 -2.53 -1.37 5.76
N VAL A 76 -1.47 -1.86 6.39
CA VAL A 76 -0.14 -2.00 5.78
C VAL A 76 0.23 -3.47 5.71
N PHE A 77 0.34 -3.99 4.50
CA PHE A 77 0.69 -5.37 4.23
C PHE A 77 2.20 -5.52 3.99
N PHE A 78 2.81 -6.39 4.79
CA PHE A 78 4.19 -6.80 4.65
C PHE A 78 4.30 -8.14 3.92
N PRO A 79 5.41 -8.42 3.22
CA PRO A 79 5.61 -9.67 2.48
C PRO A 79 5.87 -10.88 3.39
N SER A 80 6.24 -10.67 4.66
CA SER A 80 6.48 -11.74 5.63
C SER A 80 6.44 -11.24 7.07
N PHE A 81 6.13 -12.14 8.02
CA PHE A 81 6.19 -11.85 9.45
C PHE A 81 7.61 -11.46 9.91
N ALA A 82 8.65 -12.08 9.35
CA ALA A 82 10.03 -11.75 9.69
C ALA A 82 10.36 -10.28 9.35
N PHE A 83 9.94 -9.80 8.18
CA PHE A 83 10.15 -8.40 7.82
C PHE A 83 9.30 -7.46 8.68
N LEU A 84 8.04 -7.78 8.93
CA LEU A 84 7.20 -7.00 9.84
C LEU A 84 7.84 -6.87 11.24
N GLN A 85 8.33 -7.95 11.81
CA GLN A 85 8.99 -7.92 13.11
C GLN A 85 10.29 -7.11 13.12
N SER A 86 11.10 -7.20 12.05
CA SER A 86 12.29 -6.37 11.88
C SER A 86 11.92 -4.88 11.82
N PHE A 87 10.90 -4.54 11.04
CA PHE A 87 10.41 -3.16 10.93
C PHE A 87 9.85 -2.62 12.25
N LEU A 88 9.08 -3.41 13.00
CA LEU A 88 8.56 -3.00 14.31
C LEU A 88 9.68 -2.70 15.29
N ARG A 89 10.73 -3.54 15.35
CA ARG A 89 11.91 -3.27 16.18
C ARG A 89 12.57 -1.95 15.76
N PHE A 90 12.73 -1.71 14.47
CA PHE A 90 13.26 -0.46 13.94
C PHE A 90 12.41 0.75 14.37
N LEU A 91 11.09 0.68 14.26
CA LEU A 91 10.18 1.75 14.68
C LEU A 91 10.33 2.11 16.16
N HIS A 92 10.49 1.11 17.04
CA HIS A 92 10.69 1.34 18.46
C HIS A 92 12.04 2.01 18.73
N VAL A 93 13.13 1.49 18.16
CA VAL A 93 14.48 2.05 18.34
C VAL A 93 14.58 3.49 17.84
N LYS A 94 13.93 3.82 16.73
CA LYS A 94 13.98 5.16 16.11
C LYS A 94 12.82 6.07 16.55
N GLN A 95 12.01 5.68 17.53
CA GLN A 95 10.89 6.43 18.09
C GLN A 95 9.74 6.74 17.11
N PHE A 96 9.75 6.18 15.91
CA PHE A 96 8.64 6.32 14.94
C PHE A 96 7.35 5.68 15.45
N TYR A 97 7.45 4.61 16.26
CA TYR A 97 6.29 3.91 16.80
C TYR A 97 5.38 4.85 17.60
N SER A 98 5.94 5.61 18.53
CA SER A 98 5.18 6.56 19.35
C SER A 98 4.53 7.65 18.50
N SER A 99 5.26 8.19 17.52
CA SER A 99 4.73 9.23 16.62
C SER A 99 3.55 8.72 15.80
N MET A 100 3.65 7.52 15.20
CA MET A 100 2.56 6.90 14.47
C MET A 100 1.37 6.57 15.37
N ASN A 101 1.64 5.99 16.57
CA ASN A 101 0.59 5.58 17.50
C ASN A 101 -0.20 6.75 18.06
N ASN A 102 0.40 7.94 18.17
CA ASN A 102 -0.29 9.18 18.55
C ASN A 102 -1.27 9.66 17.47
N LEU A 103 -0.97 9.41 16.20
CA LEU A 103 -1.84 9.76 15.06
C LEU A 103 -2.92 8.70 14.84
N LYS A 104 -2.50 7.42 14.82
CA LYS A 104 -3.37 6.26 14.61
C LYS A 104 -2.91 5.14 15.54
N GLN A 105 -3.81 4.62 16.36
CA GLN A 105 -3.48 3.47 17.20
C GLN A 105 -3.00 2.30 16.35
N ILE A 106 -1.85 1.74 16.75
CA ILE A 106 -1.20 0.64 16.02
C ILE A 106 -1.78 -0.69 16.50
N PHE A 107 -2.16 -1.52 15.54
CA PHE A 107 -2.56 -2.91 15.69
C PHE A 107 -1.63 -3.78 14.85
N VAL A 108 -1.19 -4.91 15.39
CA VAL A 108 -0.22 -5.79 14.71
C VAL A 108 -0.80 -7.19 14.64
N GLU A 109 -0.85 -7.74 13.42
CA GLU A 109 -1.24 -9.13 13.20
C GLU A 109 -0.33 -10.06 13.99
N ASN A 110 -0.94 -10.91 14.82
CA ASN A 110 -0.28 -11.99 15.53
C ASN A 110 -1.13 -13.26 15.45
N GLN A 111 -0.53 -14.40 15.79
CA GLN A 111 -1.22 -15.69 15.66
C GLN A 111 -2.20 -15.98 16.80
N GLU A 112 -2.11 -15.27 17.93
CA GLU A 112 -2.74 -15.65 19.19
C GLU A 112 -4.00 -14.83 19.55
N LYS A 113 -4.18 -13.61 18.99
CA LYS A 113 -5.27 -12.71 19.38
C LYS A 113 -6.13 -12.31 18.18
N ASP A 114 -7.41 -12.08 18.43
CA ASP A 114 -8.30 -11.45 17.45
C ASP A 114 -8.04 -9.94 17.39
N VAL A 115 -6.92 -9.60 16.75
CA VAL A 115 -6.48 -8.22 16.54
C VAL A 115 -7.48 -7.46 15.66
N PHE A 116 -8.15 -8.16 14.75
CA PHE A 116 -9.10 -7.52 13.84
C PHE A 116 -10.36 -7.04 14.55
N ALA A 117 -10.88 -7.79 15.53
CA ALA A 117 -12.00 -7.33 16.33
C ALA A 117 -11.65 -6.07 17.13
N ALA A 118 -10.45 -6.02 17.73
CA ALA A 118 -9.97 -4.83 18.43
C ALA A 118 -9.80 -3.62 17.50
N TYR A 119 -9.20 -3.82 16.33
CA TYR A 119 -9.07 -2.80 15.28
C TYR A 119 -10.44 -2.27 14.83
N THR A 120 -11.37 -3.18 14.52
CA THR A 120 -12.73 -2.84 14.07
C THR A 120 -13.48 -2.04 15.13
N LYS A 121 -13.40 -2.47 16.38
CA LYS A 121 -13.99 -1.73 17.51
C LYS A 121 -13.44 -0.31 17.60
N HIS A 122 -12.12 -0.17 17.55
CA HIS A 122 -11.46 1.12 17.65
C HIS A 122 -11.85 2.08 16.50
N VAL A 123 -11.84 1.59 15.26
CA VAL A 123 -12.11 2.41 14.08
C VAL A 123 -13.62 2.72 13.95
N LYS A 124 -14.49 1.70 14.03
CA LYS A 124 -15.93 1.85 13.76
C LYS A 124 -16.70 2.38 14.95
N GLN A 125 -16.46 1.84 16.14
CA GLN A 125 -17.26 2.18 17.33
C GLN A 125 -16.71 3.43 18.03
N GLU A 126 -15.40 3.50 18.24
CA GLU A 126 -14.77 4.66 18.88
C GLU A 126 -14.49 5.81 17.90
N LYS A 127 -14.64 5.55 16.59
CA LYS A 127 -14.42 6.52 15.50
C LYS A 127 -13.06 7.22 15.57
N LYS A 128 -12.03 6.42 15.86
CA LYS A 128 -10.65 6.88 15.95
C LYS A 128 -9.84 6.26 14.81
N GLY A 129 -8.79 6.94 14.37
CA GLY A 129 -7.89 6.43 13.35
C GLY A 129 -7.13 5.19 13.83
N GLY A 130 -7.08 4.15 13.00
CA GLY A 130 -6.34 2.91 13.26
C GLY A 130 -5.30 2.61 12.19
N LEU A 131 -4.16 2.07 12.61
CA LEU A 131 -3.10 1.56 11.75
C LEU A 131 -2.93 0.07 12.01
N LEU A 132 -3.28 -0.76 11.03
CA LEU A 132 -3.13 -2.22 11.12
C LEU A 132 -1.94 -2.68 10.30
N PHE A 133 -0.95 -3.28 10.95
CA PHE A 133 0.13 -4.01 10.29
C PHE A 133 -0.26 -5.47 10.12
N ALA A 134 -0.26 -5.94 8.88
CA ALA A 134 -0.64 -7.30 8.49
C ALA A 134 0.38 -7.91 7.54
N VAL A 135 0.28 -9.23 7.30
CA VAL A 135 1.16 -9.96 6.39
C VAL A 135 0.35 -10.56 5.25
N VAL A 136 0.84 -10.44 4.03
CA VAL A 136 0.22 -11.08 2.86
C VAL A 136 0.27 -12.59 3.01
N GLY A 137 -0.89 -13.26 2.86
CA GLY A 137 -1.02 -14.70 3.14
C GLY A 137 -1.18 -15.03 4.64
N GLY A 138 -1.21 -14.02 5.52
CA GLY A 138 -1.57 -14.17 6.94
C GLY A 138 -3.09 -14.30 7.14
N LYS A 139 -3.51 -14.58 8.37
CA LYS A 139 -4.95 -14.75 8.72
C LYS A 139 -5.80 -13.53 8.33
N LEU A 140 -5.25 -12.33 8.47
CA LEU A 140 -5.95 -11.09 8.15
C LEU A 140 -6.04 -10.81 6.65
N SER A 141 -5.12 -11.35 5.86
CA SER A 141 -5.17 -11.21 4.40
C SER A 141 -6.15 -12.19 3.74
N GLU A 142 -6.64 -13.20 4.49
CA GLU A 142 -7.58 -14.20 3.99
C GLU A 142 -8.89 -14.15 4.79
N GLY A 143 -10.03 -13.95 4.12
CA GLY A 143 -11.35 -13.99 4.77
C GLY A 143 -11.85 -12.68 5.40
N ILE A 144 -11.03 -11.65 5.55
CA ILE A 144 -11.39 -10.36 6.17
C ILE A 144 -11.62 -9.27 5.11
N ASN A 145 -12.53 -8.34 5.40
CA ASN A 145 -12.83 -7.20 4.56
C ASN A 145 -12.44 -5.90 5.27
N PHE A 146 -11.75 -5.05 4.56
CA PHE A 146 -11.35 -3.73 5.02
C PHE A 146 -12.17 -2.62 4.36
N SER A 147 -13.46 -2.86 4.12
CA SER A 147 -14.36 -1.88 3.51
C SER A 147 -14.61 -0.68 4.42
N ASP A 148 -15.02 0.41 3.81
CA ASP A 148 -15.43 1.64 4.49
C ASP A 148 -14.30 2.23 5.36
N GLU A 149 -14.62 2.60 6.59
CA GLU A 149 -13.69 3.19 7.54
C GLU A 149 -12.51 2.27 7.92
N LEU A 150 -12.61 0.97 7.67
CA LEU A 150 -11.54 0.02 8.03
C LEU A 150 -10.34 0.06 7.08
N GLY A 151 -10.51 0.58 5.85
CA GLY A 151 -9.45 0.50 4.86
C GLY A 151 -9.40 1.70 3.91
N ARG A 152 -9.38 2.91 4.43
CA ARG A 152 -9.24 4.12 3.60
C ARG A 152 -7.89 4.20 2.88
N SER A 153 -6.90 3.47 3.36
CA SER A 153 -5.67 3.19 2.61
C SER A 153 -5.19 1.76 2.81
N ILE A 154 -4.81 1.12 1.71
CA ILE A 154 -4.11 -0.16 1.69
C ILE A 154 -2.69 0.10 1.20
N VAL A 155 -1.71 -0.20 2.02
CA VAL A 155 -0.29 -0.03 1.70
C VAL A 155 0.35 -1.40 1.47
N MET A 156 0.98 -1.59 0.32
CA MET A 156 1.72 -2.80 -0.03
C MET A 156 3.22 -2.52 0.09
N VAL A 157 3.88 -3.07 1.09
CA VAL A 157 5.32 -2.94 1.30
C VAL A 157 6.04 -4.10 0.64
N GLY A 158 6.93 -3.81 -0.32
CA GLY A 158 7.63 -4.84 -1.07
C GLY A 158 6.71 -5.75 -1.90
N LEU A 159 7.28 -6.77 -2.50
CA LEU A 159 6.56 -7.79 -3.28
C LEU A 159 6.50 -9.11 -2.50
N PRO A 160 5.31 -9.65 -2.22
CA PRO A 160 5.12 -10.87 -1.42
C PRO A 160 5.40 -12.14 -2.26
N PHE A 161 6.63 -12.29 -2.73
CA PHE A 161 7.04 -13.51 -3.41
C PHE A 161 7.01 -14.70 -2.47
N PRO A 162 6.50 -15.87 -2.90
CA PRO A 162 6.59 -17.10 -2.12
C PRO A 162 8.03 -17.49 -1.80
N ASN A 163 8.22 -18.27 -0.74
CA ASN A 163 9.54 -18.76 -0.37
C ASN A 163 10.15 -19.65 -1.46
N LYS A 164 11.25 -19.20 -2.07
CA LYS A 164 11.96 -19.98 -3.11
C LYS A 164 12.55 -21.30 -2.60
N ALA A 165 12.73 -21.47 -1.29
CA ALA A 165 13.21 -22.72 -0.71
C ALA A 165 12.11 -23.78 -0.55
N ASP A 166 10.85 -23.47 -0.85
CA ASP A 166 9.76 -24.43 -0.83
C ASP A 166 9.98 -25.48 -1.95
N VAL A 167 10.12 -26.74 -1.55
CA VAL A 167 10.43 -27.84 -2.47
C VAL A 167 9.31 -28.08 -3.48
N VAL A 168 8.05 -27.97 -3.04
CA VAL A 168 6.89 -28.16 -3.92
C VAL A 168 6.84 -27.07 -4.99
N LEU A 169 7.12 -25.83 -4.57
CA LEU A 169 7.20 -24.71 -5.50
C LEU A 169 8.33 -24.89 -6.51
N GLN A 170 9.52 -25.31 -6.06
CA GLN A 170 10.66 -25.57 -6.93
C GLN A 170 10.36 -26.64 -7.99
N GLU A 171 9.77 -27.75 -7.58
CA GLU A 171 9.42 -28.83 -8.50
C GLU A 171 8.35 -28.39 -9.51
N LYS A 172 7.35 -27.63 -9.09
CA LYS A 172 6.37 -27.04 -10.03
C LYS A 172 7.02 -26.08 -11.03
N MET A 173 7.94 -25.24 -10.58
CA MET A 173 8.67 -24.33 -11.45
C MET A 173 9.54 -25.08 -12.47
N LYS A 174 10.25 -26.11 -12.03
CA LYS A 174 11.05 -26.97 -12.91
C LYS A 174 10.19 -27.69 -13.96
N TYR A 175 9.07 -28.27 -13.53
CA TYR A 175 8.15 -28.94 -14.45
C TYR A 175 7.63 -27.95 -15.52
N LEU A 176 7.24 -26.75 -15.15
CA LEU A 176 6.76 -25.75 -16.10
C LEU A 176 7.86 -25.26 -17.03
N GLU A 177 9.09 -25.10 -16.52
CA GLU A 177 10.25 -24.70 -17.33
C GLU A 177 10.61 -25.76 -18.40
N GLN A 178 10.39 -27.04 -18.11
CA GLN A 178 10.55 -28.14 -19.10
C GLN A 178 9.48 -28.11 -20.20
N GLN A 179 8.27 -27.61 -19.91
CA GLN A 179 7.21 -27.47 -20.92
C GLN A 179 7.49 -26.29 -21.87
N GLN A 180 7.96 -25.20 -21.35
CA GLN A 180 8.32 -24.01 -22.12
C GLN A 180 9.29 -23.14 -21.31
N ILE A 181 10.34 -22.68 -21.95
CA ILE A 181 11.33 -21.76 -21.35
C ILE A 181 10.65 -20.49 -20.84
N GLY A 182 10.90 -20.15 -19.59
CA GLY A 182 10.35 -18.97 -18.92
C GLY A 182 9.04 -19.18 -18.18
N LEU A 183 8.31 -20.29 -18.39
CA LEU A 183 7.04 -20.57 -17.69
C LEU A 183 7.21 -20.71 -16.17
N GLY A 184 8.33 -21.29 -15.71
CA GLY A 184 8.61 -21.41 -14.29
C GLY A 184 8.74 -20.04 -13.61
N LYS A 185 9.43 -19.10 -14.27
CA LYS A 185 9.57 -17.71 -13.80
C LYS A 185 8.22 -16.98 -13.83
N GLU A 186 7.46 -17.13 -14.91
CA GLU A 186 6.13 -16.52 -15.05
C GLU A 186 5.17 -17.04 -13.96
N PHE A 187 5.18 -18.34 -13.70
CA PHE A 187 4.37 -18.95 -12.64
C PHE A 187 4.69 -18.35 -11.27
N TYR A 188 5.97 -18.23 -10.94
CA TYR A 188 6.42 -17.64 -9.67
C TYR A 188 5.98 -16.19 -9.51
N GLN A 189 6.10 -15.42 -10.59
CA GLN A 189 5.64 -14.02 -10.62
C GLN A 189 4.12 -13.90 -10.48
N ASN A 190 3.37 -14.77 -11.15
CA ASN A 190 1.91 -14.80 -11.08
C ASN A 190 1.39 -15.14 -9.68
N LEU A 191 2.09 -15.99 -8.93
CA LEU A 191 1.75 -16.24 -7.52
C LEU A 191 1.86 -14.97 -6.66
N CYS A 192 2.95 -14.22 -6.84
CA CYS A 192 3.14 -12.95 -6.14
C CYS A 192 2.03 -11.94 -6.50
N ILE A 193 1.78 -11.73 -7.79
CA ILE A 193 0.76 -10.78 -8.28
C ILE A 193 -0.63 -11.18 -7.81
N LYS A 194 -0.95 -12.47 -7.81
CA LYS A 194 -2.22 -12.98 -7.28
C LYS A 194 -2.41 -12.62 -5.81
N ALA A 195 -1.38 -12.79 -5.00
CA ALA A 195 -1.43 -12.44 -3.58
C ALA A 195 -1.62 -10.93 -3.36
N VAL A 196 -0.96 -10.09 -4.16
CA VAL A 196 -1.15 -8.62 -4.15
C VAL A 196 -2.60 -8.28 -4.53
N ASN A 197 -3.10 -8.80 -5.64
CA ASN A 197 -4.48 -8.52 -6.08
C ASN A 197 -5.52 -8.97 -5.06
N GLN A 198 -5.30 -10.10 -4.37
CA GLN A 198 -6.17 -10.57 -3.29
C GLN A 198 -6.18 -9.62 -2.10
N ALA A 199 -5.02 -9.14 -1.67
CA ALA A 199 -4.90 -8.21 -0.55
C ALA A 199 -5.60 -6.88 -0.85
N ILE A 200 -5.39 -6.33 -2.05
CA ILE A 200 -5.98 -5.05 -2.48
C ILE A 200 -7.49 -5.18 -2.67
N GLY A 201 -7.96 -6.27 -3.25
CA GLY A 201 -9.38 -6.51 -3.51
C GLY A 201 -10.25 -6.55 -2.25
N ARG A 202 -9.63 -6.55 -1.06
CA ARG A 202 -10.35 -6.51 0.22
C ARG A 202 -10.71 -5.11 0.71
N ALA A 203 -10.15 -4.08 0.06
CA ALA A 203 -10.47 -2.69 0.36
C ALA A 203 -11.83 -2.24 -0.20
N PHE A 204 -12.32 -2.91 -1.24
CA PHE A 204 -13.48 -2.44 -2.00
C PHE A 204 -14.61 -3.47 -1.99
N ARG A 205 -15.78 -3.10 -1.50
CA ARG A 205 -16.94 -4.00 -1.35
C ARG A 205 -18.19 -3.57 -2.10
N HIS A 206 -18.42 -2.29 -2.21
CA HIS A 206 -19.63 -1.74 -2.84
C HIS A 206 -19.29 -0.47 -3.62
N LYS A 207 -20.19 -0.08 -4.51
CA LYS A 207 -19.98 1.03 -5.46
C LYS A 207 -19.70 2.40 -4.82
N GLU A 208 -20.07 2.59 -3.56
CA GLU A 208 -19.91 3.83 -2.82
C GLU A 208 -18.62 3.86 -1.97
N ASP A 209 -17.88 2.74 -1.94
CA ASP A 209 -16.63 2.64 -1.20
C ASP A 209 -15.52 3.45 -1.88
N TRP A 210 -14.54 3.89 -1.12
CA TRP A 210 -13.41 4.65 -1.63
C TRP A 210 -12.16 4.42 -0.79
N ALA A 211 -11.03 4.27 -1.44
CA ALA A 211 -9.74 4.06 -0.79
C ALA A 211 -8.57 4.41 -1.71
N VAL A 212 -7.39 4.62 -1.10
CA VAL A 212 -6.11 4.75 -1.79
C VAL A 212 -5.28 3.49 -1.60
N VAL A 213 -4.78 2.93 -2.69
CA VAL A 213 -3.77 1.88 -2.66
C VAL A 213 -2.40 2.49 -2.89
N VAL A 214 -1.46 2.23 -1.98
CA VAL A 214 -0.10 2.74 -2.05
C VAL A 214 0.88 1.57 -2.15
N PHE A 215 1.68 1.56 -3.20
CA PHE A 215 2.70 0.55 -3.43
C PHE A 215 4.07 1.11 -3.05
N MET A 216 4.70 0.52 -2.05
CA MET A 216 6.00 0.92 -1.51
C MET A 216 7.09 -0.05 -2.01
N ASP A 217 7.38 0.00 -3.30
CA ASP A 217 8.52 -0.71 -3.92
C ASP A 217 8.64 -0.33 -5.39
N ILE A 218 9.86 -0.04 -5.86
CA ILE A 218 10.12 0.34 -7.25
C ILE A 218 9.71 -0.73 -8.27
N ARG A 219 9.74 -2.01 -7.88
CA ARG A 219 9.40 -3.11 -8.79
C ARG A 219 7.96 -3.09 -9.26
N TYR A 220 7.04 -2.44 -8.52
CA TYR A 220 5.66 -2.23 -8.99
C TYR A 220 5.56 -1.32 -10.21
N SER A 221 6.59 -0.52 -10.51
CA SER A 221 6.64 0.32 -11.72
C SER A 221 7.02 -0.45 -12.98
N ARG A 222 7.55 -1.69 -12.84
CA ARG A 222 7.94 -2.52 -13.98
C ARG A 222 6.71 -3.03 -14.70
N GLN A 223 6.71 -2.94 -16.03
CA GLN A 223 5.58 -3.34 -16.87
C GLN A 223 5.16 -4.80 -16.62
N GLU A 224 6.12 -5.70 -16.42
CA GLU A 224 5.89 -7.12 -16.14
C GLU A 224 5.05 -7.35 -14.87
N ILE A 225 5.22 -6.52 -13.84
CA ILE A 225 4.45 -6.58 -12.60
C ILE A 225 3.12 -5.85 -12.76
N ARG A 226 3.15 -4.63 -13.32
CA ARG A 226 1.96 -3.79 -13.48
C ARG A 226 0.88 -4.43 -14.33
N SER A 227 1.25 -5.04 -15.45
CA SER A 227 0.30 -5.71 -16.37
C SER A 227 -0.43 -6.90 -15.73
N GLY A 228 0.10 -7.45 -14.64
CA GLY A 228 -0.58 -8.49 -13.87
C GLY A 228 -1.46 -7.97 -12.73
N LEU A 229 -1.35 -6.70 -12.38
CA LEU A 229 -2.27 -6.07 -11.43
C LEU A 229 -3.65 -5.88 -12.06
N THR A 230 -4.66 -5.62 -11.22
CA THR A 230 -6.02 -5.36 -11.72
C THR A 230 -6.03 -4.13 -12.64
N GLN A 231 -6.82 -4.16 -13.72
CA GLN A 231 -6.81 -3.13 -14.76
C GLN A 231 -7.03 -1.70 -14.26
N TRP A 232 -7.81 -1.52 -13.20
CA TRP A 232 -8.06 -0.21 -12.62
C TRP A 232 -6.80 0.39 -11.96
N ILE A 233 -5.91 -0.45 -11.40
CA ILE A 233 -4.62 -0.01 -10.87
C ILE A 233 -3.73 0.48 -12.00
N GLU A 234 -3.66 -0.26 -13.10
CA GLU A 234 -2.83 0.09 -14.23
C GLU A 234 -3.24 1.44 -14.86
N LYS A 235 -4.55 1.67 -14.98
CA LYS A 235 -5.11 2.88 -15.61
C LYS A 235 -5.00 4.14 -14.75
N GLN A 236 -5.02 4.03 -13.43
CA GLN A 236 -5.11 5.18 -12.50
C GLN A 236 -3.85 5.42 -11.70
N GLY A 237 -2.86 4.53 -11.80
CA GLY A 237 -1.66 4.62 -11.00
C GLY A 237 -0.81 5.84 -11.31
N CYS A 238 -0.53 6.68 -10.33
CA CYS A 238 0.43 7.76 -10.42
C CYS A 238 1.76 7.36 -9.76
N PHE A 239 2.87 7.82 -10.33
CA PHE A 239 4.20 7.62 -9.77
C PHE A 239 4.54 8.72 -8.79
N CYS A 240 5.16 8.32 -7.69
CA CYS A 240 5.53 9.19 -6.59
C CYS A 240 7.01 8.96 -6.23
N ASP A 241 7.83 9.98 -6.40
CA ASP A 241 9.27 9.92 -6.18
C ASP A 241 9.74 10.81 -5.00
N SER A 242 8.83 11.45 -4.28
CA SER A 242 9.13 12.24 -3.08
C SER A 242 7.94 12.30 -2.11
N ASN A 243 8.21 12.65 -0.85
CA ASN A 243 7.17 12.83 0.17
C ASN A 243 6.22 14.00 -0.17
N ILE A 244 6.73 15.03 -0.86
CA ILE A 244 5.92 16.17 -1.31
C ILE A 244 4.86 15.71 -2.30
N VAL A 245 5.25 14.93 -3.32
CA VAL A 245 4.35 14.38 -4.33
C VAL A 245 3.35 13.41 -3.69
N LEU A 246 3.80 12.57 -2.74
CA LEU A 246 2.92 11.68 -1.98
C LEU A 246 1.84 12.47 -1.24
N LYS A 247 2.23 13.50 -0.50
CA LYS A 247 1.31 14.35 0.26
C LYS A 247 0.31 15.06 -0.64
N GLN A 248 0.75 15.61 -1.76
CA GLN A 248 -0.11 16.27 -2.75
C GLN A 248 -1.13 15.31 -3.36
N SER A 249 -0.69 14.10 -3.75
CA SER A 249 -1.55 13.07 -4.33
C SER A 249 -2.64 12.63 -3.34
N LEU A 250 -2.27 12.37 -2.07
CA LEU A 250 -3.20 12.02 -1.01
C LEU A 250 -4.20 13.14 -0.73
N SER A 251 -3.72 14.37 -0.60
CA SER A 251 -4.58 15.54 -0.35
C SER A 251 -5.56 15.77 -1.50
N SER A 252 -5.10 15.65 -2.73
CA SER A 252 -5.97 15.75 -3.93
C SER A 252 -7.03 14.65 -3.97
N PHE A 253 -6.68 13.42 -3.59
CA PHE A 253 -7.65 12.33 -3.54
C PHE A 253 -8.67 12.54 -2.43
N PHE A 254 -8.25 12.71 -1.19
CA PHE A 254 -9.14 12.79 -0.04
C PHE A 254 -9.99 14.05 0.00
N SER A 255 -9.54 15.17 -0.59
CA SER A 255 -10.34 16.40 -0.69
C SER A 255 -11.69 16.18 -1.39
N ARG A 256 -11.80 15.22 -2.31
CA ARG A 256 -13.05 14.88 -3.01
C ARG A 256 -14.10 14.29 -2.08
N PHE A 257 -13.67 13.63 -1.01
CA PHE A 257 -14.54 12.92 -0.05
C PHE A 257 -14.76 13.72 1.25
N TRP A 258 -14.06 14.84 1.42
CA TRP A 258 -14.14 15.67 2.63
C TRP A 258 -15.55 16.23 2.89
N ILE A 259 -16.29 16.57 1.84
CA ILE A 259 -17.67 17.07 1.96
C ILE A 259 -18.58 16.00 2.60
N VAL A 260 -18.31 14.73 2.38
CA VAL A 260 -19.05 13.59 2.96
C VAL A 260 -18.66 13.35 4.42
N CYS A 261 -17.42 13.69 4.80
CA CYS A 261 -16.89 13.49 6.15
C CYS A 261 -17.09 14.71 7.09
N PHE A 262 -17.50 15.87 6.58
CA PHE A 262 -17.53 17.15 7.31
C PHE A 262 -18.51 17.24 8.49
N ASN A 263 -19.30 16.22 8.74
CA ASN A 263 -20.13 16.18 9.98
C ASN A 263 -19.38 15.60 11.19
N LYS A 264 -18.06 15.46 11.16
CA LYS A 264 -17.25 14.98 12.30
C LYS A 264 -16.13 15.94 12.68
N THR A 265 -16.33 16.63 13.75
CA THR A 265 -15.60 17.64 14.51
C THR A 265 -14.08 17.45 14.78
N ARG A 266 -13.35 16.63 14.04
CA ARG A 266 -11.93 16.33 14.35
C ARG A 266 -10.91 16.93 13.35
N TYR A 267 -11.38 17.41 12.21
CA TYR A 267 -10.49 17.85 11.12
C TYR A 267 -10.19 19.35 11.08
N GLU A 268 -10.85 20.19 11.88
CA GLU A 268 -10.56 21.62 11.94
C GLU A 268 -9.13 21.94 12.41
N LYS A 269 -8.54 21.07 13.25
CA LYS A 269 -7.15 21.26 13.71
C LYS A 269 -6.11 20.99 12.62
N SER A 270 -6.41 20.14 11.63
CA SER A 270 -5.46 19.84 10.54
C SER A 270 -5.40 20.95 9.49
N ILE A 271 -6.52 21.65 9.25
CA ILE A 271 -6.59 22.76 8.27
C ILE A 271 -5.83 23.98 8.77
N SER A 272 -5.89 24.29 10.06
CA SER A 272 -5.14 25.42 10.64
C SER A 272 -3.62 25.22 10.54
N PHE A 273 -3.15 23.98 10.62
CA PHE A 273 -1.74 23.63 10.36
C PHE A 273 -1.35 23.77 8.88
N PHE A 274 -2.27 23.46 7.95
CA PHE A 274 -2.04 23.59 6.51
C PHE A 274 -1.88 25.05 6.08
N HIS A 275 -2.69 25.97 6.62
CA HIS A 275 -2.57 27.39 6.32
C HIS A 275 -1.38 28.05 7.01
N ALA A 276 -1.03 27.63 8.22
CA ALA A 276 0.14 28.14 8.91
C ALA A 276 1.47 27.77 8.22
N GLY A 277 1.56 26.58 7.59
CA GLY A 277 2.72 26.15 6.84
C GLY A 277 2.94 26.91 5.53
N GLN A 278 1.88 27.37 4.87
CA GLN A 278 1.98 28.17 3.64
C GLN A 278 2.34 29.64 3.91
N THR A 279 1.90 30.20 5.03
CA THR A 279 2.26 31.57 5.41
C THR A 279 3.71 31.67 5.89
N ALA A 280 4.25 30.62 6.55
CA ALA A 280 5.65 30.59 6.98
C ALA A 280 6.64 30.47 5.81
N SER A 281 6.31 29.73 4.75
CA SER A 281 7.17 29.64 3.55
C SER A 281 7.17 30.92 2.71
N ASN A 282 6.08 31.66 2.69
CA ASN A 282 6.01 32.94 1.96
C ASN A 282 6.71 34.09 2.69
N SER A 283 6.82 34.07 4.01
CA SER A 283 7.56 35.08 4.79
C SER A 283 9.08 34.89 4.69
N PHE A 284 9.57 33.66 4.43
CA PHE A 284 11.01 33.39 4.28
C PHE A 284 11.58 33.78 2.91
N VAL A 285 10.73 33.90 1.88
CA VAL A 285 11.13 34.33 0.53
C VAL A 285 11.14 35.86 0.39
N SER A 286 10.33 36.58 1.18
CA SER A 286 10.28 38.05 1.10
C SER A 286 11.39 38.76 1.89
N SER A 287 12.00 38.11 2.88
CA SER A 287 13.06 38.73 3.72
C SER A 287 14.47 38.65 3.11
N ARG A 288 14.68 38.00 1.94
CA ARG A 288 15.96 37.97 1.25
C ARG A 288 16.11 38.95 0.07
N ARG A 289 15.15 39.86 -0.15
CA ARG A 289 15.20 40.84 -1.24
C ARG A 289 15.52 42.29 -0.84
N PHE A 290 15.83 42.56 0.44
CA PHE A 290 16.20 43.89 0.86
C PHE A 290 17.49 43.93 1.70
N SER A 291 18.60 43.49 1.13
CA SER A 291 19.94 43.79 1.66
C SER A 291 21.00 43.71 0.60
N ASN A 292 20.83 44.46 -0.49
CA ASN A 292 21.94 44.85 -1.38
C ASN A 292 21.50 46.08 -2.17
N LEU A 293 21.62 47.25 -1.54
CA LEU A 293 21.74 48.59 -2.15
C LEU A 293 22.03 49.58 -0.98
N GLY A 294 23.31 49.85 -0.82
CA GLY A 294 23.85 50.84 0.09
C GLY A 294 25.34 50.61 0.26
#